data_05c066ea1fb9d81deb82f7f153779cbc
#
_entry.id   05c066ea1fb9d81deb82f7f153779cbc
#
_cell.length_a   1.000
_cell.length_b   1.000
_cell.length_c   1.000
_cell.angle_alpha   90.00
_cell.angle_beta   90.00
_cell.angle_gamma   90.00
#
_symmetry.space_group_name_H-M   'P 1'
#
loop_
_entity.id
_entity.type
_entity.pdbx_description
1 polymer ?
#
loop_
_entity_poly.entity_id
_entity_poly.type
_entity_poly.pdbx_seq_one_letter_code
_entity_poly.pdbx_strand_id
1 'polypeptide(L)'
;SLQDGYYALGSTVDNSLPVELTSFELLETRNDGITLQWVTESEINNLGFNLDRKTPITDWSQIASYVTHPALQGQGSVSHQTIYTFTDNTVQENESYDYRLSDVDYYGNVEYHSLQLMGVSSSNTPEQFILYPNYPNPFNPVTTIRYDLSEESFVDITIYDMLGNIVNNLVNTNQSSGYKSVQWDATNNQGEPVSAGVYLYSIEAGDFRQTKKMILLK
;
A
#
# COMPACT_ATOMS: atom_id res chain seq x y z
N SER A 1 -10.93 23.82 64.45
CA SER A 1 -9.83 23.29 63.63
C SER A 1 -10.40 22.73 62.33
N LEU A 2 -10.13 23.46 61.26
CA LEU A 2 -10.47 23.06 59.86
C LEU A 2 -9.37 22.15 59.39
N GLN A 3 -9.73 20.93 58.93
CA GLN A 3 -8.82 20.04 58.18
C GLN A 3 -8.96 20.36 56.70
N ASP A 4 -7.90 20.89 56.13
CA ASP A 4 -7.76 21.03 54.67
C ASP A 4 -7.52 19.66 54.07
N GLY A 5 -8.52 19.18 53.33
CA GLY A 5 -8.39 17.98 52.50
C GLY A 5 -7.70 18.32 51.19
N TYR A 6 -6.44 17.92 51.03
CA TYR A 6 -5.75 17.92 49.75
C TYR A 6 -6.28 16.77 48.93
N TYR A 7 -7.04 17.07 47.89
CA TYR A 7 -7.30 16.11 46.79
C TYR A 7 -6.11 16.13 45.87
N ALA A 8 -5.30 15.10 45.95
CA ALA A 8 -4.32 14.82 44.90
C ALA A 8 -5.09 14.42 43.62
N LEU A 9 -5.12 15.30 42.63
CA LEU A 9 -5.47 14.91 41.26
C LEU A 9 -4.38 13.99 40.79
N GLY A 10 -4.64 12.68 40.82
CA GLY A 10 -3.82 11.71 40.19
C GLY A 10 -3.88 11.96 38.69
N SER A 11 -2.82 12.50 38.11
CA SER A 11 -2.58 12.46 36.71
C SER A 11 -2.37 10.99 36.34
N THR A 12 -3.40 10.34 35.84
CA THR A 12 -3.22 9.10 35.10
C THR A 12 -2.57 9.51 33.75
N VAL A 13 -1.25 9.45 33.70
CA VAL A 13 -0.56 9.45 32.43
C VAL A 13 -1.06 8.19 31.72
N ASP A 14 -1.92 8.38 30.74
CA ASP A 14 -2.31 7.30 29.85
C ASP A 14 -1.06 6.94 29.03
N ASN A 15 -0.44 5.82 29.37
CA ASN A 15 0.75 5.30 28.72
C ASN A 15 0.38 4.40 27.51
N SER A 16 -0.87 4.45 27.05
CA SER A 16 -1.25 3.78 25.82
C SER A 16 -0.59 4.52 24.66
N LEU A 17 0.14 3.80 23.83
CA LEU A 17 0.64 4.33 22.56
C LEU A 17 -0.56 4.78 21.73
N PRO A 18 -0.61 6.04 21.24
CA PRO A 18 -1.78 6.57 20.55
C PRO A 18 -2.13 5.78 19.30
N VAL A 19 -1.12 5.27 18.60
CA VAL A 19 -1.25 4.49 17.37
C VAL A 19 -0.29 3.29 17.39
N GLU A 20 -0.83 2.09 17.21
CA GLU A 20 -0.04 0.88 17.02
C GLU A 20 0.24 0.66 15.53
N LEU A 21 1.33 1.25 15.03
CA LEU A 21 1.76 1.11 13.65
C LEU A 21 2.50 -0.22 13.46
N THR A 22 2.00 -1.10 12.59
CA THR A 22 2.57 -2.44 12.36
C THR A 22 3.35 -2.56 11.06
N SER A 23 3.05 -1.74 10.05
CA SER A 23 3.86 -1.65 8.84
C SER A 23 3.89 -0.22 8.29
N PHE A 24 4.99 0.10 7.61
CA PHE A 24 5.13 1.27 6.74
C PHE A 24 5.96 0.83 5.55
N GLU A 25 5.36 0.77 4.37
CA GLU A 25 5.91 0.07 3.22
C GLU A 25 5.77 0.88 1.94
N LEU A 26 6.72 0.65 1.02
CA LEU A 26 6.61 1.09 -0.36
C LEU A 26 5.62 0.18 -1.09
N LEU A 27 4.51 0.74 -1.55
CA LEU A 27 3.52 0.00 -2.32
C LEU A 27 3.84 0.00 -3.83
N GLU A 28 4.24 1.16 -4.34
CA GLU A 28 4.51 1.34 -5.78
C GLU A 28 5.40 2.57 -6.01
N THR A 29 6.26 2.49 -7.02
CA THR A 29 6.97 3.66 -7.57
C THR A 29 6.63 3.82 -9.05
N ARG A 30 6.40 5.06 -9.46
CA ARG A 30 6.18 5.49 -10.85
C ARG A 30 6.99 6.75 -11.11
N ASN A 31 7.13 7.13 -12.40
CA ASN A 31 7.80 8.39 -12.79
C ASN A 31 7.23 9.62 -12.09
N ASP A 32 5.94 9.60 -11.88
CA ASP A 32 5.12 10.72 -11.41
C ASP A 32 4.69 10.55 -9.95
N GLY A 33 5.15 9.48 -9.26
CA GLY A 33 4.75 9.28 -7.89
C GLY A 33 5.38 8.09 -7.17
N ILE A 34 5.46 8.21 -5.86
CA ILE A 34 5.81 7.15 -4.93
C ILE A 34 4.59 6.90 -4.04
N THR A 35 4.03 5.69 -4.12
CA THR A 35 2.87 5.29 -3.30
C THR A 35 3.33 4.52 -2.09
N LEU A 36 2.97 5.03 -0.93
CA LEU A 36 3.27 4.50 0.40
C LEU A 36 2.02 3.88 0.99
N GLN A 37 2.20 2.82 1.78
CA GLN A 37 1.13 2.19 2.55
C GLN A 37 1.60 1.98 3.98
N TRP A 38 0.69 2.18 4.94
CA TRP A 38 0.92 1.80 6.32
C TRP A 38 -0.32 1.17 6.92
N VAL A 39 -0.06 0.40 7.96
CA VAL A 39 -1.10 -0.37 8.66
C VAL A 39 -1.01 -0.06 10.14
N THR A 40 -2.15 0.29 10.72
CA THR A 40 -2.33 0.38 12.17
C THR A 40 -3.15 -0.80 12.65
N GLU A 41 -2.81 -1.36 13.81
CA GLU A 41 -3.59 -2.42 14.47
C GLU A 41 -4.68 -1.82 15.35
N SER A 42 -4.37 -0.67 15.96
CA SER A 42 -5.29 0.12 16.76
C SER A 42 -4.91 1.59 16.73
N GLU A 43 -5.89 2.46 17.00
CA GLU A 43 -5.69 3.90 17.13
C GLU A 43 -6.44 4.38 18.36
N ILE A 44 -5.85 5.33 19.11
CA ILE A 44 -6.46 5.98 20.26
C ILE A 44 -6.31 7.49 20.11
N ASN A 45 -7.47 8.18 20.02
CA ASN A 45 -7.51 9.64 19.87
C ASN A 45 -6.71 10.18 18.68
N ASN A 46 -6.55 9.40 17.62
CA ASN A 46 -5.78 9.78 16.45
C ASN A 46 -6.57 10.75 15.54
N LEU A 47 -6.09 11.98 15.38
CA LEU A 47 -6.58 12.92 14.37
C LEU A 47 -6.12 12.52 12.97
N GLY A 48 -4.92 11.94 12.87
CA GLY A 48 -4.34 11.51 11.60
C GLY A 48 -2.83 11.60 11.58
N PHE A 49 -2.29 11.48 10.37
CA PHE A 49 -0.87 11.32 10.14
C PHE A 49 -0.26 12.54 9.46
N ASN A 50 1.01 12.80 9.76
CA ASN A 50 1.87 13.63 8.96
C ASN A 50 2.92 12.73 8.26
N LEU A 51 3.22 13.05 7.04
CA LEU A 51 4.24 12.41 6.24
C LEU A 51 5.37 13.39 5.97
N ASP A 52 6.56 13.05 6.44
CA ASP A 52 7.78 13.80 6.16
C ASP A 52 8.64 13.07 5.14
N ARG A 53 9.36 13.85 4.36
CA ARG A 53 10.30 13.38 3.35
C ARG A 53 11.62 14.15 3.44
N LYS A 54 12.72 13.49 3.10
CA LYS A 54 14.01 14.13 2.83
C LYS A 54 14.71 13.47 1.65
N THR A 55 15.71 14.14 1.10
CA THR A 55 16.70 13.55 0.18
C THR A 55 18.02 13.33 0.92
N PRO A 56 19.03 12.68 0.32
CA PRO A 56 20.35 12.54 0.94
C PRO A 56 21.06 13.84 1.31
N ILE A 57 20.62 14.97 0.72
CA ILE A 57 21.24 16.29 0.89
C ILE A 57 20.33 17.31 1.57
N THR A 58 19.12 16.94 1.97
CA THR A 58 18.15 17.83 2.65
C THR A 58 17.77 17.29 4.03
N ASP A 59 17.26 18.18 4.87
CA ASP A 59 16.62 17.81 6.13
C ASP A 59 15.18 17.33 5.91
N TRP A 60 14.58 16.73 6.94
CA TRP A 60 13.19 16.32 6.96
C TRP A 60 12.25 17.51 6.74
N SER A 61 11.32 17.37 5.83
CA SER A 61 10.26 18.34 5.56
C SER A 61 8.91 17.63 5.44
N GLN A 62 7.89 18.22 6.04
CA GLN A 62 6.52 17.71 5.93
C GLN A 62 5.99 17.94 4.52
N ILE A 63 5.60 16.87 3.83
CA ILE A 63 5.04 16.91 2.47
C ILE A 63 3.52 16.76 2.45
N ALA A 64 2.96 16.12 3.47
CA ALA A 64 1.52 15.93 3.61
C ALA A 64 1.11 15.85 5.08
N SER A 65 -0.14 16.19 5.38
CA SER A 65 -0.72 16.10 6.72
C SER A 65 -2.21 15.74 6.65
N TYR A 66 -2.73 15.22 7.74
CA TYR A 66 -4.17 14.94 7.91
C TYR A 66 -5.06 16.18 7.71
N VAL A 67 -4.50 17.38 7.89
CA VAL A 67 -5.23 18.65 7.68
C VAL A 67 -5.45 18.95 6.22
N THR A 68 -4.48 18.61 5.37
CA THR A 68 -4.47 18.97 3.94
C THR A 68 -4.84 17.81 3.01
N HIS A 69 -4.74 16.57 3.51
CA HIS A 69 -4.98 15.36 2.71
C HIS A 69 -5.94 14.42 3.43
N PRO A 70 -7.17 14.24 2.94
CA PRO A 70 -8.17 13.33 3.55
C PRO A 70 -7.68 11.89 3.73
N ALA A 71 -6.79 11.42 2.86
CA ALA A 71 -6.20 10.08 2.95
C ALA A 71 -5.33 9.86 4.20
N LEU A 72 -4.90 10.93 4.88
CA LEU A 72 -4.11 10.89 6.11
C LEU A 72 -4.96 11.13 7.37
N GLN A 73 -6.28 11.25 7.27
CA GLN A 73 -7.14 11.40 8.44
C GLN A 73 -7.22 10.06 9.21
N GLY A 74 -7.00 10.13 10.53
CA GLY A 74 -7.13 8.99 11.43
C GLY A 74 -8.57 8.58 11.68
N GLN A 75 -8.77 7.40 12.23
CA GLN A 75 -10.08 6.87 12.57
C GLN A 75 -10.54 7.23 13.99
N GLY A 76 -9.81 8.11 14.66
CA GLY A 76 -10.09 8.48 16.05
C GLY A 76 -9.65 7.40 17.02
N SER A 77 -10.60 6.65 17.57
CA SER A 77 -10.29 5.52 18.46
C SER A 77 -10.93 4.25 17.95
N VAL A 78 -10.11 3.35 17.42
CA VAL A 78 -10.52 2.05 16.85
C VAL A 78 -9.57 0.95 17.34
N SER A 79 -10.11 -0.26 17.52
CA SER A 79 -9.38 -1.46 17.94
C SER A 79 -9.38 -2.55 16.86
N HIS A 80 -9.28 -2.14 15.62
CA HIS A 80 -9.17 -3.02 14.47
C HIS A 80 -8.16 -2.46 13.49
N GLN A 81 -7.60 -3.33 12.69
CA GLN A 81 -6.63 -2.97 11.67
C GLN A 81 -7.20 -1.97 10.65
N THR A 82 -6.43 -0.92 10.37
CA THR A 82 -6.74 0.07 9.35
C THR A 82 -5.56 0.20 8.38
N ILE A 83 -5.86 0.26 7.09
CA ILE A 83 -4.87 0.39 6.02
C ILE A 83 -4.99 1.77 5.40
N TYR A 84 -3.88 2.47 5.33
CA TYR A 84 -3.75 3.80 4.74
C TYR A 84 -2.86 3.75 3.52
N THR A 85 -3.14 4.60 2.56
CA THR A 85 -2.35 4.72 1.33
C THR A 85 -2.21 6.20 0.95
N PHE A 86 -1.02 6.61 0.59
CA PHE A 86 -0.73 7.95 0.11
C PHE A 86 0.24 7.92 -1.07
N THR A 87 -0.03 8.74 -2.09
CA THR A 87 0.87 8.89 -3.24
C THR A 87 1.53 10.27 -3.21
N ASP A 88 2.85 10.29 -3.10
CA ASP A 88 3.66 11.50 -3.25
C ASP A 88 3.93 11.75 -4.74
N ASN A 89 3.17 12.68 -5.31
CA ASN A 89 3.30 13.10 -6.72
C ASN A 89 4.28 14.28 -6.90
N THR A 90 5.05 14.62 -5.86
CA THR A 90 6.01 15.73 -5.90
C THR A 90 7.46 15.26 -6.04
N VAL A 91 7.66 13.98 -6.29
CA VAL A 91 8.97 13.36 -6.49
C VAL A 91 9.55 13.72 -7.85
N GLN A 92 10.88 13.70 -7.94
CA GLN A 92 11.62 13.89 -9.19
C GLN A 92 12.20 12.55 -9.63
N GLU A 93 12.23 12.34 -10.93
CA GLU A 93 12.76 11.12 -11.53
C GLU A 93 14.25 10.93 -11.14
N ASN A 94 14.61 9.70 -10.78
CA ASN A 94 15.95 9.29 -10.34
C ASN A 94 16.47 9.94 -9.04
N GLU A 95 15.62 10.65 -8.30
CA GLU A 95 15.95 11.12 -6.96
C GLU A 95 15.64 10.04 -5.92
N SER A 96 16.47 10.00 -4.88
CA SER A 96 16.30 9.10 -3.74
C SER A 96 15.69 9.84 -2.56
N TYR A 97 14.70 9.24 -1.92
CA TYR A 97 13.95 9.82 -0.81
C TYR A 97 13.91 8.90 0.38
N ASP A 98 13.98 9.49 1.56
CA ASP A 98 13.61 8.83 2.81
C ASP A 98 12.27 9.38 3.26
N TYR A 99 11.43 8.49 3.81
CA TYR A 99 10.10 8.85 4.34
C TYR A 99 9.99 8.42 5.80
N ARG A 100 9.30 9.23 6.59
CA ARG A 100 8.88 8.89 7.95
C ARG A 100 7.46 9.36 8.21
N LEU A 101 6.80 8.67 9.12
CA LEU A 101 5.43 8.94 9.54
C LEU A 101 5.40 9.44 10.98
N SER A 102 4.49 10.35 11.28
CA SER A 102 4.07 10.66 12.63
C SER A 102 2.56 10.72 12.73
N ASP A 103 1.99 10.35 13.86
CA ASP A 103 0.59 10.59 14.19
C ASP A 103 0.40 11.85 15.03
N VAL A 104 -0.82 12.35 15.04
CA VAL A 104 -1.23 13.51 15.82
C VAL A 104 -2.49 13.16 16.60
N ASP A 105 -2.43 13.31 17.92
CA ASP A 105 -3.58 13.05 18.78
C ASP A 105 -4.56 14.24 18.87
N TYR A 106 -5.70 14.04 19.52
CA TYR A 106 -6.72 15.08 19.73
C TYR A 106 -6.24 16.29 20.54
N TYR A 107 -5.11 16.15 21.26
CA TYR A 107 -4.49 17.24 22.01
C TYR A 107 -3.42 18.00 21.22
N GLY A 108 -3.13 17.53 19.99
CA GLY A 108 -2.12 18.10 19.10
C GLY A 108 -0.69 17.61 19.40
N ASN A 109 -0.53 16.57 20.22
CA ASN A 109 0.77 15.94 20.40
C ASN A 109 1.14 15.17 19.14
N VAL A 110 2.41 15.25 18.75
CA VAL A 110 2.96 14.58 17.57
C VAL A 110 3.93 13.49 18.02
N GLU A 111 3.73 12.25 17.57
CA GLU A 111 4.62 11.13 17.81
C GLU A 111 5.20 10.58 16.52
N TYR A 112 6.53 10.49 16.43
CA TYR A 112 7.23 9.94 15.29
C TYR A 112 7.43 8.44 15.44
N HIS A 113 6.99 7.68 14.42
CA HIS A 113 7.17 6.24 14.41
C HIS A 113 8.61 5.84 14.07
N SER A 114 9.05 4.71 14.64
CA SER A 114 10.38 4.16 14.37
C SER A 114 10.52 3.53 12.98
N LEU A 115 9.40 3.11 12.38
CA LEU A 115 9.38 2.58 11.01
C LEU A 115 9.60 3.72 10.02
N GLN A 116 10.61 3.58 9.19
CA GLN A 116 10.99 4.55 8.16
C GLN A 116 11.30 3.82 6.86
N LEU A 117 11.05 4.48 5.74
CA LEU A 117 11.48 4.01 4.42
C LEU A 117 12.70 4.81 3.99
N MET A 118 13.78 4.11 3.66
CA MET A 118 15.06 4.72 3.33
C MET A 118 15.45 4.39 1.88
N GLY A 119 15.99 5.39 1.17
CA GLY A 119 16.53 5.18 -0.17
C GLY A 119 15.51 4.83 -1.23
N VAL A 120 14.25 5.24 -1.06
CA VAL A 120 13.20 5.00 -2.07
C VAL A 120 13.43 5.94 -3.24
N SER A 121 13.57 5.39 -4.44
CA SER A 121 13.73 6.21 -5.66
C SER A 121 12.52 6.09 -6.59
N SER A 122 12.19 7.17 -7.26
CA SER A 122 11.21 7.23 -8.35
C SER A 122 11.84 6.74 -9.67
N SER A 123 12.44 5.57 -9.66
CA SER A 123 13.01 4.99 -10.88
C SER A 123 11.91 4.34 -11.71
N ASN A 124 11.97 4.57 -13.02
CA ASN A 124 11.04 3.99 -13.99
C ASN A 124 11.22 2.48 -14.20
N THR A 125 12.30 1.93 -13.69
CA THR A 125 12.68 0.57 -13.97
C THR A 125 12.73 -0.21 -12.66
N PRO A 126 11.83 -1.17 -12.46
CA PRO A 126 11.92 -2.11 -11.34
C PRO A 126 13.26 -2.84 -11.34
N GLU A 127 13.80 -3.14 -10.17
CA GLU A 127 15.06 -3.88 -10.04
C GLU A 127 14.91 -5.36 -10.37
N GLN A 128 13.69 -5.89 -10.27
CA GLN A 128 13.38 -7.30 -10.49
C GLN A 128 11.96 -7.50 -11.02
N PHE A 129 11.73 -8.68 -11.62
CA PHE A 129 10.38 -9.10 -11.97
C PHE A 129 9.59 -9.46 -10.71
N ILE A 130 8.38 -8.93 -10.58
CA ILE A 130 7.47 -9.23 -9.45
C ILE A 130 6.04 -9.41 -9.98
N LEU A 131 5.33 -10.41 -9.48
CA LEU A 131 3.88 -10.51 -9.62
C LEU A 131 3.23 -10.22 -8.27
N TYR A 132 2.38 -9.20 -8.18
CA TYR A 132 1.70 -8.83 -6.94
C TYR A 132 0.40 -9.64 -6.73
N PRO A 133 -0.10 -9.73 -5.48
CA PRO A 133 -1.47 -10.16 -5.25
C PRO A 133 -2.46 -9.27 -6.01
N ASN A 134 -3.48 -9.89 -6.60
CA ASN A 134 -4.56 -9.13 -7.25
C ASN A 134 -5.38 -8.34 -6.21
N TYR A 135 -5.88 -7.19 -6.60
CA TYR A 135 -6.71 -6.36 -5.73
C TYR A 135 -7.91 -5.79 -6.49
N PRO A 136 -9.11 -5.87 -5.89
CA PRO A 136 -9.45 -6.57 -4.64
C PRO A 136 -9.33 -8.10 -4.76
N ASN A 137 -9.18 -8.79 -3.61
CA ASN A 137 -9.23 -10.24 -3.49
C ASN A 137 -9.77 -10.62 -2.09
N PRO A 138 -10.98 -11.19 -1.95
CA PRO A 138 -11.91 -11.57 -3.02
C PRO A 138 -12.44 -10.38 -3.83
N PHE A 139 -12.90 -10.64 -5.08
CA PHE A 139 -13.36 -9.59 -6.01
C PHE A 139 -14.73 -9.90 -6.64
N ASN A 140 -15.41 -8.86 -7.19
CA ASN A 140 -16.72 -8.99 -7.85
C ASN A 140 -16.98 -7.80 -8.80
N PRO A 141 -17.11 -7.97 -10.10
CA PRO A 141 -16.48 -9.02 -10.90
C PRO A 141 -15.07 -8.65 -11.34
N VAL A 142 -14.58 -7.44 -11.02
CA VAL A 142 -13.33 -6.88 -11.53
C VAL A 142 -12.22 -6.94 -10.49
N THR A 143 -11.03 -7.32 -10.92
CA THR A 143 -9.80 -7.25 -10.13
C THR A 143 -8.64 -6.74 -10.98
N THR A 144 -7.65 -6.15 -10.33
CA THR A 144 -6.42 -5.68 -10.98
C THR A 144 -5.25 -6.57 -10.57
N ILE A 145 -4.51 -7.04 -11.55
CA ILE A 145 -3.24 -7.78 -11.40
C ILE A 145 -2.13 -6.79 -11.72
N ARG A 146 -1.22 -6.57 -10.76
CA ARG A 146 -0.04 -5.73 -10.92
C ARG A 146 1.21 -6.60 -11.05
N TYR A 147 2.16 -6.13 -11.83
CA TYR A 147 3.45 -6.80 -12.01
C TYR A 147 4.52 -5.81 -12.46
N ASP A 148 5.77 -6.13 -12.10
CA ASP A 148 6.92 -5.33 -12.42
C ASP A 148 7.81 -6.07 -13.41
N LEU A 149 8.34 -5.32 -14.37
CA LEU A 149 9.27 -5.80 -15.38
C LEU A 149 10.59 -5.06 -15.25
N SER A 150 11.66 -5.73 -14.85
CA SER A 150 13.00 -5.13 -14.71
C SER A 150 13.67 -4.85 -16.08
N GLU A 151 13.23 -5.52 -17.11
CA GLU A 151 13.71 -5.34 -18.48
C GLU A 151 12.59 -5.59 -19.49
N GLU A 152 12.80 -5.21 -20.75
CA GLU A 152 11.88 -5.53 -21.84
C GLU A 152 11.78 -7.04 -22.01
N SER A 153 10.56 -7.56 -22.02
CA SER A 153 10.29 -8.99 -22.10
C SER A 153 8.99 -9.30 -22.82
N PHE A 154 8.93 -10.47 -23.41
CA PHE A 154 7.65 -11.04 -23.85
C PHE A 154 6.90 -11.50 -22.60
N VAL A 155 5.70 -10.93 -22.37
CA VAL A 155 4.88 -11.19 -21.19
C VAL A 155 3.65 -11.98 -21.59
N ASP A 156 3.43 -13.09 -20.88
CA ASP A 156 2.17 -13.83 -20.91
C ASP A 156 1.54 -13.81 -19.51
N ILE A 157 0.29 -13.33 -19.43
CA ILE A 157 -0.51 -13.41 -18.19
C ILE A 157 -1.77 -14.20 -18.51
N THR A 158 -1.86 -15.38 -17.92
CA THR A 158 -2.94 -16.32 -18.18
C THR A 158 -3.69 -16.69 -16.91
N ILE A 159 -5.02 -16.73 -17.01
CA ILE A 159 -5.94 -17.17 -15.96
C ILE A 159 -6.30 -18.64 -16.19
N TYR A 160 -6.28 -19.42 -15.10
CA TYR A 160 -6.62 -20.84 -15.08
C TYR A 160 -7.73 -21.14 -14.07
N ASP A 161 -8.53 -22.14 -14.38
CA ASP A 161 -9.39 -22.79 -13.39
C ASP A 161 -8.59 -23.74 -12.48
N MET A 162 -9.24 -24.32 -11.47
CA MET A 162 -8.60 -25.25 -10.53
C MET A 162 -8.23 -26.61 -11.16
N LEU A 163 -8.67 -26.90 -12.38
CA LEU A 163 -8.30 -28.08 -13.14
C LEU A 163 -7.09 -27.84 -14.06
N GLY A 164 -6.63 -26.58 -14.13
CA GLY A 164 -5.51 -26.15 -14.98
C GLY A 164 -5.93 -25.82 -16.41
N ASN A 165 -7.22 -25.70 -16.70
CA ASN A 165 -7.68 -25.25 -18.00
C ASN A 165 -7.52 -23.74 -18.11
N ILE A 166 -7.11 -23.25 -19.29
CA ILE A 166 -7.02 -21.82 -19.59
C ILE A 166 -8.43 -21.24 -19.63
N VAL A 167 -8.66 -20.20 -18.84
CA VAL A 167 -9.89 -19.42 -18.81
C VAL A 167 -9.77 -18.17 -19.68
N ASN A 168 -8.71 -17.41 -19.49
CA ASN A 168 -8.45 -16.18 -20.22
C ASN A 168 -6.94 -15.92 -20.35
N ASN A 169 -6.52 -15.36 -21.46
CA ASN A 169 -5.17 -14.84 -21.64
C ASN A 169 -5.25 -13.30 -21.67
N LEU A 170 -4.83 -12.65 -20.60
CA LEU A 170 -4.97 -11.20 -20.42
C LEU A 170 -3.88 -10.40 -21.11
N VAL A 171 -2.68 -10.96 -21.18
CA VAL A 171 -1.51 -10.33 -21.81
C VAL A 171 -0.73 -11.38 -22.56
N ASN A 172 -0.40 -11.10 -23.83
CA ASN A 172 0.45 -11.96 -24.64
C ASN A 172 1.20 -11.09 -25.67
N THR A 173 2.20 -10.34 -25.19
CA THR A 173 2.90 -9.36 -26.03
C THR A 173 4.24 -8.94 -25.41
N ASN A 174 5.13 -8.38 -26.24
CA ASN A 174 6.32 -7.70 -25.74
C ASN A 174 5.93 -6.42 -24.99
N GLN A 175 6.54 -6.24 -23.83
CA GLN A 175 6.38 -5.03 -23.01
C GLN A 175 7.74 -4.51 -22.56
N SER A 176 7.89 -3.18 -22.57
CA SER A 176 9.06 -2.50 -21.99
C SER A 176 9.11 -2.72 -20.48
N SER A 177 10.30 -2.58 -19.90
CA SER A 177 10.47 -2.49 -18.45
C SER A 177 9.52 -1.47 -17.81
N GLY A 178 9.25 -1.62 -16.52
CA GLY A 178 8.39 -0.70 -15.75
C GLY A 178 7.29 -1.40 -14.97
N TYR A 179 6.52 -0.60 -14.24
CA TYR A 179 5.39 -1.02 -13.42
C TYR A 179 4.15 -1.16 -14.30
N LYS A 180 3.52 -2.33 -14.26
CA LYS A 180 2.43 -2.71 -15.17
C LYS A 180 1.21 -3.17 -14.39
N SER A 181 0.05 -3.03 -15.04
CA SER A 181 -1.18 -3.61 -14.52
C SER A 181 -2.10 -4.05 -15.64
N VAL A 182 -2.92 -5.06 -15.36
CA VAL A 182 -3.99 -5.53 -16.23
C VAL A 182 -5.21 -5.83 -15.38
N GLN A 183 -6.40 -5.56 -15.90
CA GLN A 183 -7.66 -5.89 -15.24
C GLN A 183 -8.24 -7.18 -15.81
N TRP A 184 -8.86 -7.96 -14.94
CA TRP A 184 -9.72 -9.06 -15.31
C TRP A 184 -11.13 -8.84 -14.78
N ASP A 185 -12.11 -8.97 -15.65
CA ASP A 185 -13.53 -8.72 -15.41
C ASP A 185 -14.35 -10.01 -15.23
N ALA A 186 -13.69 -11.11 -14.88
CA ALA A 186 -14.27 -12.43 -14.72
C ALA A 186 -14.92 -12.99 -16.00
N THR A 187 -14.35 -12.71 -17.17
CA THR A 187 -14.76 -13.31 -18.44
C THR A 187 -13.72 -14.29 -18.98
N ASN A 188 -14.18 -15.25 -19.80
CA ASN A 188 -13.30 -16.14 -20.57
C ASN A 188 -12.80 -15.47 -21.86
N ASN A 189 -12.01 -16.18 -22.66
CA ASN A 189 -11.50 -15.68 -23.97
C ASN A 189 -12.59 -15.34 -24.99
N GLN A 190 -13.82 -15.81 -24.80
CA GLN A 190 -14.97 -15.49 -25.63
C GLN A 190 -15.77 -14.29 -25.12
N GLY A 191 -15.36 -13.68 -23.99
CA GLY A 191 -16.07 -12.59 -23.31
C GLY A 191 -17.29 -13.06 -22.49
N GLU A 192 -17.42 -14.35 -22.24
CA GLU A 192 -18.53 -14.90 -21.44
C GLU A 192 -18.14 -14.91 -19.96
N PRO A 193 -19.08 -14.51 -19.05
CA PRO A 193 -18.84 -14.53 -17.63
C PRO A 193 -18.56 -15.94 -17.10
N VAL A 194 -17.56 -16.05 -16.21
CA VAL A 194 -17.22 -17.32 -15.57
C VAL A 194 -17.90 -17.45 -14.20
N SER A 195 -17.96 -18.66 -13.67
CA SER A 195 -18.60 -18.94 -12.38
C SER A 195 -17.78 -18.41 -11.22
N ALA A 196 -18.44 -18.04 -10.12
CA ALA A 196 -17.78 -17.78 -8.84
C ALA A 196 -16.93 -18.98 -8.41
N GLY A 197 -15.77 -18.70 -7.85
CA GLY A 197 -14.84 -19.76 -7.45
C GLY A 197 -13.40 -19.27 -7.29
N VAL A 198 -12.50 -20.27 -7.17
CA VAL A 198 -11.07 -20.04 -7.07
C VAL A 198 -10.45 -20.15 -8.46
N TYR A 199 -9.62 -19.18 -8.79
CA TYR A 199 -8.84 -19.13 -10.02
C TYR A 199 -7.36 -18.95 -9.69
N LEU A 200 -6.52 -19.38 -10.62
CA LEU A 200 -5.08 -19.11 -10.59
C LEU A 200 -4.76 -18.13 -11.74
N TYR A 201 -3.80 -17.26 -11.50
CA TYR A 201 -3.19 -16.47 -12.56
C TYR A 201 -1.68 -16.64 -12.53
N SER A 202 -1.09 -16.78 -13.69
CA SER A 202 0.35 -16.87 -13.84
C SER A 202 0.88 -15.77 -14.73
N ILE A 203 2.10 -15.34 -14.45
CA ILE A 203 2.93 -14.55 -15.35
C ILE A 203 4.09 -15.40 -15.83
N GLU A 204 4.42 -15.26 -17.12
CA GLU A 204 5.68 -15.66 -17.72
C GLU A 204 6.30 -14.42 -18.39
N ALA A 205 7.53 -14.07 -18.00
CA ALA A 205 8.27 -12.94 -18.55
C ALA A 205 9.75 -13.30 -18.61
N GLY A 206 10.28 -13.62 -19.80
CA GLY A 206 11.62 -14.20 -19.94
C GLY A 206 11.73 -15.52 -19.18
N ASP A 207 12.70 -15.59 -18.26
CA ASP A 207 12.89 -16.75 -17.35
C ASP A 207 12.06 -16.67 -16.09
N PHE A 208 11.41 -15.52 -15.82
CA PHE A 208 10.59 -15.33 -14.63
C PHE A 208 9.23 -15.99 -14.79
N ARG A 209 8.85 -16.78 -13.77
CA ARG A 209 7.53 -17.42 -13.67
C ARG A 209 7.01 -17.36 -12.26
N GLN A 210 5.77 -16.91 -12.11
CA GLN A 210 5.08 -16.91 -10.83
C GLN A 210 3.58 -17.14 -11.01
N THR A 211 2.98 -17.89 -10.07
CA THR A 211 1.53 -18.14 -10.05
C THR A 211 0.96 -17.74 -8.71
N LYS A 212 -0.21 -17.13 -8.72
CA LYS A 212 -0.96 -16.75 -7.52
C LYS A 212 -2.42 -17.16 -7.63
N LYS A 213 -3.11 -17.15 -6.49
CA LYS A 213 -4.51 -17.53 -6.33
C LYS A 213 -5.38 -16.29 -6.13
N MET A 214 -6.59 -16.30 -6.70
CA MET A 214 -7.62 -15.29 -6.49
C MET A 214 -9.00 -15.93 -6.29
N ILE A 215 -9.93 -15.18 -5.71
CA ILE A 215 -11.29 -15.64 -5.37
C ILE A 215 -12.31 -14.68 -5.99
N LEU A 216 -13.09 -15.20 -6.93
CA LEU A 216 -14.23 -14.50 -7.53
C LEU A 216 -15.47 -14.77 -6.69
N LEU A 217 -16.11 -13.71 -6.25
CA LEU A 217 -17.45 -13.76 -5.62
C LEU A 217 -18.54 -13.67 -6.70
N LYS A 218 -19.75 -13.93 -6.29
CA LYS A 218 -20.92 -13.87 -7.19
C LYS A 218 -21.69 -12.54 -6.99
#